data_400a02732b6012d706e7849c7fcb18b6
#
_entry.id   400a02732b6012d706e7849c7fcb18b6
#
_cell.length_a   1.000
_cell.length_b   1.000
_cell.length_c   1.000
_cell.angle_alpha   90.00
_cell.angle_beta   90.00
_cell.angle_gamma   90.00
#
_symmetry.space_group_name_H-M   'P 1'
#
loop_
_entity.id
_entity.type
_entity.pdbx_description
1 polymer ?
#
loop_
_entity_poly.entity_id
_entity_poly.type
_entity_poly.pdbx_seq_one_letter_code
_entity_poly.pdbx_strand_id
1 'polypeptide(L)'
;GSWAIEALARSGVGQFTLVDLDDLCLTNTNRQIHATSDTIGQSKAIVLAKRILQINPEARCNVEQTFYSAKNSEDLLSDTPDAVVDAIDSVRAKCHLLATCHKKNIPIITSGGAGGRIDASQIQLDDLSRTFGDALLLSVRKRLRSEYRFPKAEKKAPKFGIPAIFSPESPIFPTCDGKTSTIRPETMPGGIKCDAGYGAATHLTATFGNLLAGWILKKIQAADPAP
;
A
#
# COMPACT_ATOMS: atom_id res chain seq x y z
N GLY A 1 -2.71 -2.40 -2.88
CA GLY A 1 -3.90 -1.55 -2.96
C GLY A 1 -5.15 -2.29 -3.42
N SER A 2 -5.09 -3.04 -4.54
CA SER A 2 -6.31 -3.60 -5.17
C SER A 2 -7.14 -4.52 -4.28
N TRP A 3 -6.53 -5.37 -3.47
CA TRP A 3 -7.23 -6.23 -2.52
C TRP A 3 -7.89 -5.46 -1.37
N ALA A 4 -7.30 -4.35 -0.94
CA ALA A 4 -7.95 -3.49 0.05
C ALA A 4 -9.21 -2.84 -0.54
N ILE A 5 -9.14 -2.36 -1.77
CA ILE A 5 -10.27 -1.78 -2.50
C ILE A 5 -11.38 -2.81 -2.66
N GLU A 6 -11.05 -4.03 -3.08
CA GLU A 6 -12.00 -5.16 -3.20
C GLU A 6 -12.76 -5.42 -1.87
N ALA A 7 -12.00 -5.53 -0.78
CA ALA A 7 -12.57 -5.79 0.53
C ALA A 7 -13.46 -4.64 1.01
N LEU A 8 -13.05 -3.38 0.82
CA LEU A 8 -13.82 -2.20 1.20
C LEU A 8 -15.11 -2.08 0.39
N ALA A 9 -15.07 -2.31 -0.94
CA ALA A 9 -16.25 -2.31 -1.78
C ALA A 9 -17.28 -3.37 -1.34
N ARG A 10 -16.82 -4.59 -1.05
CA ARG A 10 -17.66 -5.68 -0.52
C ARG A 10 -18.21 -5.43 0.88
N SER A 11 -17.59 -4.54 1.62
CA SER A 11 -18.03 -4.13 2.96
C SER A 11 -18.95 -2.91 2.95
N GLY A 12 -19.40 -2.45 1.78
CA GLY A 12 -20.39 -1.38 1.66
C GLY A 12 -19.81 0.04 1.75
N VAL A 13 -18.48 0.23 1.62
CA VAL A 13 -17.92 1.58 1.51
C VAL A 13 -18.50 2.27 0.27
N GLY A 14 -19.09 3.45 0.47
CA GLY A 14 -19.88 4.14 -0.55
C GLY A 14 -19.12 5.14 -1.40
N GLN A 15 -17.91 5.57 -0.99
CA GLN A 15 -17.15 6.55 -1.75
C GLN A 15 -15.67 6.20 -1.80
N PHE A 16 -15.09 6.29 -3.01
CA PHE A 16 -13.70 5.98 -3.28
C PHE A 16 -13.05 7.08 -4.12
N THR A 17 -11.84 7.47 -3.76
CA THR A 17 -10.92 8.21 -4.64
C THR A 17 -9.73 7.30 -4.94
N LEU A 18 -9.55 6.95 -6.20
CA LEU A 18 -8.51 6.06 -6.70
C LEU A 18 -7.43 6.87 -7.41
N VAL A 19 -6.21 6.84 -6.88
CA VAL A 19 -5.08 7.61 -7.41
C VAL A 19 -4.02 6.64 -7.93
N ASP A 20 -3.93 6.45 -9.22
CA ASP A 20 -2.91 5.62 -9.88
C ASP A 20 -2.80 6.02 -11.36
N LEU A 21 -1.58 6.21 -11.88
CA LEU A 21 -1.32 6.54 -13.28
C LEU A 21 -1.00 5.30 -14.12
N ASP A 22 -0.62 4.20 -13.47
CA ASP A 22 -0.14 3.01 -14.18
C ASP A 22 -1.24 2.28 -14.94
N ASP A 23 -0.81 1.60 -16.01
CA ASP A 23 -1.60 0.59 -16.69
C ASP A 23 -1.32 -0.81 -16.12
N LEU A 24 -2.24 -1.73 -16.35
CA LEU A 24 -2.11 -3.13 -16.00
C LEU A 24 -1.11 -3.83 -16.92
N CYS A 25 -0.10 -4.45 -16.32
CA CYS A 25 0.88 -5.28 -17.01
C CYS A 25 0.66 -6.77 -16.72
N LEU A 26 1.10 -7.63 -17.61
CA LEU A 26 1.04 -9.09 -17.43
C LEU A 26 1.70 -9.52 -16.10
N THR A 27 2.78 -8.87 -15.71
CA THR A 27 3.49 -9.11 -14.44
C THR A 27 2.68 -8.75 -13.18
N ASN A 28 1.51 -8.10 -13.32
CA ASN A 28 0.61 -7.80 -12.20
C ASN A 28 -0.36 -8.94 -11.87
N THR A 29 -0.55 -9.91 -12.78
CA THR A 29 -1.52 -11.00 -12.65
C THR A 29 -1.28 -11.90 -11.43
N ASN A 30 -0.03 -11.97 -10.97
CA ASN A 30 0.35 -12.78 -9.82
C ASN A 30 -0.03 -12.18 -8.45
N ARG A 31 -0.51 -10.90 -8.42
CA ARG A 31 -0.75 -10.22 -7.14
C ARG A 31 -1.87 -9.17 -7.13
N GLN A 32 -2.38 -8.73 -8.25
CA GLN A 32 -3.42 -7.71 -8.35
C GLN A 32 -4.72 -8.32 -8.85
N ILE A 33 -5.81 -8.21 -8.09
CA ILE A 33 -7.09 -8.90 -8.36
C ILE A 33 -7.72 -8.50 -9.70
N HIS A 34 -7.50 -7.29 -10.17
CA HIS A 34 -8.06 -6.75 -11.41
C HIS A 34 -7.17 -6.96 -12.63
N ALA A 35 -5.99 -7.57 -12.46
CA ALA A 35 -5.08 -7.91 -13.54
C ALA A 35 -5.45 -9.29 -14.11
N THR A 36 -6.22 -9.29 -15.18
CA THR A 36 -6.67 -10.46 -15.92
C THR A 36 -6.30 -10.31 -17.39
N SER A 37 -6.39 -11.36 -18.21
CA SER A 37 -5.99 -11.33 -19.62
C SER A 37 -6.70 -10.25 -20.44
N ASP A 38 -7.95 -9.96 -20.11
CA ASP A 38 -8.81 -8.98 -20.77
C ASP A 38 -8.62 -7.54 -20.29
N THR A 39 -7.89 -7.34 -19.19
CA THR A 39 -7.65 -6.01 -18.59
C THR A 39 -6.22 -5.50 -18.80
N ILE A 40 -5.30 -6.34 -19.29
CA ILE A 40 -3.92 -5.92 -19.57
C ILE A 40 -3.89 -4.74 -20.55
N GLY A 41 -3.07 -3.73 -20.25
CA GLY A 41 -2.97 -2.49 -21.03
C GLY A 41 -4.00 -1.43 -20.66
N GLN A 42 -4.97 -1.73 -19.79
CA GLN A 42 -5.95 -0.74 -19.32
C GLN A 42 -5.45 -0.07 -18.03
N SER A 43 -5.92 1.17 -17.77
CA SER A 43 -5.61 1.91 -16.55
C SER A 43 -6.05 1.15 -15.30
N LYS A 44 -5.13 0.98 -14.33
CA LYS A 44 -5.40 0.32 -13.05
C LYS A 44 -6.58 0.96 -12.31
N ALA A 45 -6.58 2.28 -12.22
CA ALA A 45 -7.61 3.02 -11.50
C ALA A 45 -9.00 2.89 -12.16
N ILE A 46 -9.08 2.94 -13.50
CA ILE A 46 -10.34 2.78 -14.23
C ILE A 46 -10.89 1.36 -14.07
N VAL A 47 -10.05 0.34 -14.21
CA VAL A 47 -10.49 -1.06 -14.06
C VAL A 47 -10.97 -1.33 -12.64
N LEU A 48 -10.29 -0.79 -11.63
CA LEU A 48 -10.74 -0.89 -10.24
C LEU A 48 -12.06 -0.16 -9.98
N ALA A 49 -12.26 1.03 -10.53
CA ALA A 49 -13.52 1.76 -10.41
C ALA A 49 -14.70 0.97 -11.02
N LYS A 50 -14.52 0.41 -12.22
CA LYS A 50 -15.52 -0.48 -12.83
C LYS A 50 -15.82 -1.68 -11.92
N ARG A 51 -14.81 -2.27 -11.33
CA ARG A 51 -14.97 -3.42 -10.42
C ARG A 51 -15.70 -3.06 -9.14
N ILE A 52 -15.43 -1.89 -8.55
CA ILE A 52 -16.19 -1.38 -7.39
C ILE A 52 -17.67 -1.28 -7.74
N LEU A 53 -18.02 -0.67 -8.87
CA LEU A 53 -19.41 -0.49 -9.30
C LEU A 53 -20.12 -1.82 -9.62
N GLN A 54 -19.38 -2.85 -10.04
CA GLN A 54 -19.94 -4.21 -10.19
C GLN A 54 -20.24 -4.88 -8.85
N ILE A 55 -19.52 -4.53 -7.78
CA ILE A 55 -19.71 -5.06 -6.42
C ILE A 55 -20.74 -4.25 -5.65
N ASN A 56 -20.63 -2.94 -5.71
CA ASN A 56 -21.50 -1.97 -5.04
C ASN A 56 -21.96 -0.91 -6.06
N PRO A 57 -23.10 -1.12 -6.74
CA PRO A 57 -23.60 -0.22 -7.79
C PRO A 57 -23.91 1.20 -7.30
N GLU A 58 -24.15 1.39 -6.00
CA GLU A 58 -24.43 2.69 -5.40
C GLU A 58 -23.17 3.48 -5.01
N ALA A 59 -21.99 2.86 -5.11
CA ALA A 59 -20.73 3.51 -4.78
C ALA A 59 -20.41 4.64 -5.75
N ARG A 60 -19.71 5.66 -5.26
CA ARG A 60 -19.15 6.74 -6.05
C ARG A 60 -17.64 6.58 -6.15
N CYS A 61 -17.12 6.59 -7.37
CA CYS A 61 -15.70 6.44 -7.64
C CYS A 61 -15.16 7.67 -8.36
N ASN A 62 -14.28 8.40 -7.69
CA ASN A 62 -13.44 9.42 -8.31
C ASN A 62 -12.12 8.77 -8.77
N VAL A 63 -11.76 8.94 -10.04
CA VAL A 63 -10.57 8.33 -10.65
C VAL A 63 -9.58 9.42 -11.02
N GLU A 64 -8.46 9.42 -10.34
CA GLU A 64 -7.36 10.35 -10.56
C GLU A 64 -6.20 9.60 -11.24
N GLN A 65 -6.12 9.71 -12.57
CA GLN A 65 -5.05 9.11 -13.37
C GLN A 65 -3.76 9.94 -13.26
N THR A 66 -3.20 9.96 -12.06
CA THR A 66 -1.97 10.68 -11.73
C THR A 66 -1.17 9.96 -10.66
N PHE A 67 0.13 10.22 -10.57
CA PHE A 67 0.89 9.83 -9.39
C PHE A 67 0.70 10.85 -8.28
N TYR A 68 0.50 10.36 -7.06
CA TYR A 68 0.52 11.22 -5.88
C TYR A 68 1.89 11.91 -5.74
N SER A 69 1.88 13.21 -5.50
CA SER A 69 3.07 14.04 -5.32
C SER A 69 2.77 15.23 -4.41
N ALA A 70 3.82 15.95 -3.98
CA ALA A 70 3.67 17.18 -3.23
C ALA A 70 2.90 18.28 -3.99
N LYS A 71 2.92 18.24 -5.33
CA LYS A 71 2.29 19.26 -6.17
C LYS A 71 0.76 19.15 -6.23
N ASN A 72 0.23 17.92 -6.17
CA ASN A 72 -1.21 17.64 -6.27
C ASN A 72 -1.83 17.16 -4.94
N SER A 73 -1.04 17.15 -3.87
CA SER A 73 -1.49 16.62 -2.57
C SER A 73 -2.63 17.40 -1.95
N GLU A 74 -2.65 18.73 -2.11
CA GLU A 74 -3.72 19.57 -1.56
C GLU A 74 -5.04 19.29 -2.27
N ASP A 75 -5.04 19.18 -3.60
CA ASP A 75 -6.22 18.89 -4.40
C ASP A 75 -6.76 17.49 -4.13
N LEU A 76 -5.88 16.48 -4.10
CA LEU A 76 -6.24 15.07 -3.85
C LEU A 76 -6.77 14.82 -2.42
N LEU A 77 -6.48 15.70 -1.47
CA LEU A 77 -6.91 15.60 -0.08
C LEU A 77 -7.84 16.76 0.33
N SER A 78 -8.40 17.50 -0.64
CA SER A 78 -9.27 18.66 -0.40
C SER A 78 -10.55 18.28 0.33
N ASP A 79 -11.17 17.17 -0.06
CA ASP A 79 -12.44 16.70 0.48
C ASP A 79 -12.31 16.04 1.87
N THR A 80 -11.11 16.04 2.45
CA THR A 80 -10.80 15.45 3.76
C THR A 80 -11.40 14.04 3.90
N PRO A 81 -10.78 13.02 3.29
CA PRO A 81 -11.32 11.67 3.31
C PRO A 81 -11.38 11.12 4.75
N ASP A 82 -12.38 10.28 5.05
CA ASP A 82 -12.52 9.60 6.35
C ASP A 82 -11.29 8.76 6.70
N ALA A 83 -10.64 8.18 5.70
CA ALA A 83 -9.38 7.48 5.87
C ALA A 83 -8.63 7.28 4.53
N VAL A 84 -7.33 7.08 4.63
CA VAL A 84 -6.44 6.85 3.48
C VAL A 84 -5.73 5.50 3.61
N VAL A 85 -5.69 4.75 2.51
CA VAL A 85 -4.83 3.56 2.35
C VAL A 85 -3.63 3.92 1.51
N ASP A 86 -2.45 3.81 2.08
CA ASP A 86 -1.18 4.02 1.37
C ASP A 86 -0.56 2.68 0.96
N ALA A 87 -0.58 2.41 -0.34
CA ALA A 87 0.06 1.26 -0.97
C ALA A 87 1.14 1.69 -2.00
N ILE A 88 1.68 2.90 -1.87
CA ILE A 88 2.72 3.46 -2.74
C ILE A 88 4.06 2.77 -2.45
N ASP A 89 4.85 2.46 -3.47
CA ASP A 89 6.20 1.88 -3.35
C ASP A 89 7.32 2.94 -3.40
N SER A 90 7.05 4.13 -3.97
CA SER A 90 7.97 5.26 -3.96
C SER A 90 8.13 5.83 -2.55
N VAL A 91 9.32 5.67 -1.95
CA VAL A 91 9.65 6.19 -0.61
C VAL A 91 9.36 7.69 -0.49
N ARG A 92 9.65 8.47 -1.54
CA ARG A 92 9.44 9.93 -1.52
C ARG A 92 7.96 10.29 -1.45
N ALA A 93 7.15 9.72 -2.33
CA ALA A 93 5.71 9.97 -2.38
C ALA A 93 5.01 9.45 -1.12
N LYS A 94 5.34 8.23 -0.70
CA LYS A 94 4.85 7.60 0.54
C LYS A 94 5.13 8.47 1.77
N CYS A 95 6.36 8.94 1.98
CA CYS A 95 6.69 9.81 3.11
C CYS A 95 5.92 11.12 3.10
N HIS A 96 5.76 11.73 1.92
CA HIS A 96 5.01 12.96 1.78
C HIS A 96 3.53 12.73 2.14
N LEU A 97 2.90 11.68 1.61
CA LEU A 97 1.49 11.34 1.91
C LEU A 97 1.29 11.10 3.41
N LEU A 98 2.14 10.26 4.02
CA LEU A 98 2.07 9.94 5.44
C LEU A 98 2.22 11.19 6.32
N ALA A 99 3.19 12.05 6.02
CA ALA A 99 3.42 13.28 6.76
C ALA A 99 2.27 14.29 6.58
N THR A 100 1.71 14.40 5.37
CA THR A 100 0.58 15.30 5.08
C THR A 100 -0.68 14.84 5.81
N CYS A 101 -1.03 13.57 5.74
CA CYS A 101 -2.17 13.01 6.46
C CYS A 101 -2.00 13.15 7.98
N HIS A 102 -0.81 12.85 8.51
CA HIS A 102 -0.51 13.03 9.93
C HIS A 102 -0.69 14.48 10.38
N LYS A 103 -0.17 15.46 9.61
CA LYS A 103 -0.33 16.89 9.90
C LYS A 103 -1.78 17.36 9.83
N LYS A 104 -2.57 16.84 8.88
CA LYS A 104 -3.99 17.17 8.68
C LYS A 104 -4.91 16.37 9.59
N ASN A 105 -4.40 15.47 10.45
CA ASN A 105 -5.18 14.53 11.27
C ASN A 105 -6.11 13.61 10.44
N ILE A 106 -5.77 13.32 9.19
CA ILE A 106 -6.49 12.38 8.34
C ILE A 106 -6.03 10.96 8.73
N PRO A 107 -6.92 10.06 9.12
CA PRO A 107 -6.59 8.68 9.41
C PRO A 107 -5.91 8.02 8.21
N ILE A 108 -4.73 7.45 8.39
CA ILE A 108 -3.97 6.78 7.33
C ILE A 108 -3.37 5.49 7.83
N ILE A 109 -3.40 4.45 7.00
CA ILE A 109 -2.66 3.21 7.19
C ILE A 109 -1.75 2.94 6.01
N THR A 110 -0.56 2.44 6.26
CA THR A 110 0.43 2.14 5.21
C THR A 110 0.77 0.66 5.11
N SER A 111 1.24 0.24 3.95
CA SER A 111 1.78 -1.10 3.73
C SER A 111 3.27 -1.09 3.47
N GLY A 112 3.95 -2.10 3.98
CA GLY A 112 5.33 -2.44 3.60
C GLY A 112 5.42 -3.14 2.25
N GLY A 113 6.61 -3.66 1.94
CA GLY A 113 6.88 -4.43 0.73
C GLY A 113 6.41 -5.88 0.89
N ALA A 114 5.74 -6.42 -0.13
CA ALA A 114 5.28 -7.81 -0.17
C ALA A 114 6.21 -8.71 -1.00
N GLY A 115 7.16 -8.14 -1.74
CA GLY A 115 8.00 -8.88 -2.67
C GLY A 115 8.94 -9.87 -1.99
N GLY A 116 9.11 -11.04 -2.60
CA GLY A 116 10.00 -12.12 -2.14
C GLY A 116 9.53 -12.87 -0.90
N ARG A 117 8.33 -12.63 -0.40
CA ARG A 117 7.76 -13.25 0.80
C ARG A 117 6.62 -14.19 0.44
N ILE A 118 6.42 -15.23 1.25
CA ILE A 118 5.41 -16.29 1.02
C ILE A 118 4.61 -16.65 2.26
N ASP A 119 5.11 -16.37 3.46
CA ASP A 119 4.43 -16.74 4.70
C ASP A 119 3.49 -15.64 5.20
N ALA A 120 2.20 -15.75 4.86
CA ALA A 120 1.18 -14.81 5.28
C ALA A 120 0.94 -14.82 6.80
N SER A 121 1.30 -15.88 7.52
CA SER A 121 1.13 -15.96 8.97
C SER A 121 2.07 -15.02 9.74
N GLN A 122 3.15 -14.57 9.12
CA GLN A 122 4.09 -13.60 9.70
C GLN A 122 3.67 -12.13 9.52
N ILE A 123 2.56 -11.86 8.82
CA ILE A 123 2.10 -10.48 8.61
C ILE A 123 1.67 -9.87 9.94
N GLN A 124 2.14 -8.66 10.19
CA GLN A 124 1.89 -7.91 11.42
C GLN A 124 1.30 -6.53 11.15
N LEU A 125 0.57 -6.02 12.13
CA LEU A 125 0.12 -4.64 12.23
C LEU A 125 0.75 -4.02 13.47
N ASP A 126 1.58 -2.99 13.29
CA ASP A 126 2.10 -2.18 14.39
C ASP A 126 2.27 -0.72 13.94
N ASP A 127 2.67 0.15 14.86
CA ASP A 127 3.08 1.51 14.53
C ASP A 127 4.29 1.50 13.60
N LEU A 128 4.28 2.36 12.57
CA LEU A 128 5.36 2.46 11.59
C LEU A 128 6.74 2.63 12.24
N SER A 129 6.83 3.34 13.37
CA SER A 129 8.10 3.52 14.11
C SER A 129 8.70 2.22 14.64
N ARG A 130 7.89 1.18 14.81
CA ARG A 130 8.25 -0.13 15.41
C ARG A 130 8.39 -1.25 14.40
N THR A 131 8.08 -1.02 13.12
CA THR A 131 8.21 -2.05 12.09
C THR A 131 9.67 -2.48 11.92
N PHE A 132 9.90 -3.74 11.56
CA PHE A 132 11.23 -4.34 11.34
C PHE A 132 11.18 -5.35 10.18
N GLY A 133 12.33 -5.80 9.69
CA GLY A 133 12.42 -6.78 8.60
C GLY A 133 11.97 -6.26 7.23
N ASP A 134 11.49 -5.04 7.12
CA ASP A 134 10.99 -4.45 5.87
C ASP A 134 11.88 -3.28 5.40
N ALA A 135 12.52 -3.46 4.25
CA ALA A 135 13.47 -2.49 3.68
C ALA A 135 12.78 -1.19 3.20
N LEU A 136 11.55 -1.30 2.67
CA LEU A 136 10.78 -0.13 2.25
C LEU A 136 10.43 0.73 3.47
N LEU A 137 9.84 0.14 4.50
CA LEU A 137 9.46 0.87 5.70
C LEU A 137 10.68 1.35 6.50
N LEU A 138 11.82 0.65 6.45
CA LEU A 138 13.09 1.16 7.01
C LEU A 138 13.49 2.49 6.35
N SER A 139 13.43 2.55 5.03
CA SER A 139 13.75 3.75 4.26
C SER A 139 12.75 4.88 4.55
N VAL A 140 11.46 4.54 4.65
CA VAL A 140 10.39 5.48 5.01
C VAL A 140 10.62 6.05 6.42
N ARG A 141 10.89 5.21 7.42
CA ARG A 141 11.18 5.70 8.80
C ARG A 141 12.38 6.62 8.86
N LYS A 142 13.47 6.27 8.16
CA LYS A 142 14.67 7.12 8.09
C LYS A 142 14.32 8.49 7.52
N ARG A 143 13.59 8.52 6.41
CA ARG A 143 13.23 9.75 5.72
C ARG A 143 12.22 10.61 6.50
N LEU A 144 11.21 10.00 7.15
CA LEU A 144 10.27 10.72 8.01
C LEU A 144 10.98 11.42 9.17
N ARG A 145 11.99 10.78 9.76
CA ARG A 145 12.81 11.39 10.82
C ARG A 145 13.69 12.53 10.31
N SER A 146 14.33 12.37 9.16
CA SER A 146 15.29 13.37 8.65
C SER A 146 14.61 14.58 8.00
N GLU A 147 13.50 14.38 7.27
CA GLU A 147 12.88 15.42 6.45
C GLU A 147 11.55 15.95 7.02
N TYR A 148 10.82 15.16 7.83
CA TYR A 148 9.49 15.51 8.31
C TYR A 148 9.37 15.64 9.83
N ARG A 149 10.50 15.68 10.55
CA ARG A 149 10.56 15.90 12.01
C ARG A 149 9.84 14.86 12.86
N PHE A 150 9.66 13.63 12.37
CA PHE A 150 9.15 12.54 13.18
C PHE A 150 10.13 12.16 14.29
N PRO A 151 9.65 11.56 15.41
CA PRO A 151 10.48 11.22 16.56
C PRO A 151 11.73 10.43 16.20
N LYS A 152 12.88 10.78 16.78
CA LYS A 152 14.15 10.07 16.60
C LYS A 152 14.08 8.63 17.15
N ALA A 153 14.98 7.78 16.68
CA ALA A 153 15.05 6.38 17.15
C ALA A 153 15.76 6.30 18.50
N GLU A 154 14.99 6.33 19.58
CA GLU A 154 15.46 6.22 20.96
C GLU A 154 14.68 5.11 21.67
N LYS A 155 15.26 4.54 22.78
CA LYS A 155 14.66 3.42 23.52
C LYS A 155 13.22 3.69 23.99
N LYS A 156 12.87 4.94 24.29
CA LYS A 156 11.54 5.39 24.75
C LYS A 156 10.90 6.41 23.80
N ALA A 157 11.31 6.42 22.52
CA ALA A 157 10.73 7.35 21.56
C ALA A 157 9.21 7.16 21.43
N PRO A 158 8.44 8.25 21.32
CA PRO A 158 7.02 8.15 21.05
C PRO A 158 6.77 7.49 19.69
N LYS A 159 5.60 6.86 19.58
CA LYS A 159 5.13 6.28 18.30
C LYS A 159 4.92 7.37 17.26
N PHE A 160 4.95 7.00 15.98
CA PHE A 160 4.59 7.90 14.89
C PHE A 160 3.07 8.16 14.81
N GLY A 161 2.26 7.27 15.41
CA GLY A 161 0.81 7.32 15.28
C GLY A 161 0.30 6.87 13.91
N ILE A 162 1.15 6.24 13.11
CA ILE A 162 0.82 5.73 11.78
C ILE A 162 0.86 4.20 11.81
N PRO A 163 -0.27 3.50 11.71
CA PRO A 163 -0.32 2.05 11.61
C PRO A 163 0.27 1.58 10.28
N ALA A 164 0.99 0.47 10.32
CA ALA A 164 1.62 -0.15 9.15
C ALA A 164 1.39 -1.66 9.14
N ILE A 165 0.99 -2.20 8.00
CA ILE A 165 0.97 -3.64 7.73
C ILE A 165 2.30 -4.02 7.09
N PHE A 166 2.98 -5.00 7.65
CA PHE A 166 4.28 -5.46 7.16
C PHE A 166 4.51 -6.93 7.48
N SER A 167 5.47 -7.55 6.80
CA SER A 167 5.98 -8.88 7.15
C SER A 167 7.45 -8.75 7.52
N PRO A 168 7.90 -9.29 8.67
CA PRO A 168 9.31 -9.38 9.03
C PRO A 168 10.03 -10.53 8.30
N GLU A 169 9.32 -11.37 7.55
CA GLU A 169 9.89 -12.46 6.78
C GLU A 169 11.02 -11.96 5.89
N SER A 170 12.16 -12.65 5.91
CA SER A 170 13.27 -12.34 5.02
C SER A 170 12.89 -12.65 3.58
N PRO A 171 13.04 -11.69 2.65
CA PRO A 171 12.66 -11.93 1.26
C PRO A 171 13.62 -12.94 0.61
N ILE A 172 13.06 -13.77 -0.27
CA ILE A 172 13.81 -14.68 -1.15
C ILE A 172 13.95 -14.05 -2.53
N PHE A 173 15.09 -14.29 -3.16
CA PHE A 173 15.44 -13.76 -4.48
C PHE A 173 15.68 -14.92 -5.45
N PRO A 174 15.25 -14.84 -6.70
CA PRO A 174 15.62 -15.82 -7.72
C PRO A 174 17.11 -15.73 -8.03
N THR A 175 17.72 -16.87 -8.27
CA THR A 175 19.11 -16.99 -8.74
C THR A 175 19.16 -17.38 -10.22
N CYS A 176 20.28 -17.14 -10.90
CA CYS A 176 20.43 -17.43 -12.33
C CYS A 176 20.32 -18.93 -12.68
N ASP A 177 20.49 -19.81 -11.71
CA ASP A 177 20.34 -21.27 -11.84
C ASP A 177 18.91 -21.78 -11.60
N GLY A 178 17.94 -20.87 -11.49
CA GLY A 178 16.53 -21.20 -11.25
C GLY A 178 16.20 -21.56 -9.80
N LYS A 179 17.14 -21.40 -8.87
CA LYS A 179 16.93 -21.56 -7.43
C LYS A 179 16.56 -20.24 -6.76
N THR A 180 16.42 -20.26 -5.46
CA THR A 180 16.17 -19.08 -4.63
C THR A 180 17.27 -18.92 -3.59
N SER A 181 17.55 -17.67 -3.20
CA SER A 181 18.51 -17.30 -2.17
C SER A 181 17.92 -16.22 -1.26
N THR A 182 18.30 -16.22 0.01
CA THR A 182 18.04 -15.11 0.95
C THR A 182 19.05 -13.97 0.80
N ILE A 183 20.13 -14.19 0.06
CA ILE A 183 21.15 -13.18 -0.23
C ILE A 183 20.69 -12.38 -1.44
N ARG A 184 20.58 -11.07 -1.27
CA ARG A 184 20.25 -10.16 -2.37
C ARG A 184 21.39 -10.17 -3.39
N PRO A 185 21.12 -10.40 -4.69
CA PRO A 185 22.16 -10.31 -5.72
C PRO A 185 22.81 -8.91 -5.73
N GLU A 186 24.14 -8.85 -5.76
CA GLU A 186 24.89 -7.57 -5.75
C GLU A 186 24.69 -6.74 -7.01
N THR A 187 24.35 -7.39 -8.12
CA THR A 187 24.17 -6.74 -9.42
C THR A 187 22.86 -7.19 -10.08
N MET A 188 21.79 -6.46 -9.83
CA MET A 188 20.70 -6.38 -10.81
C MET A 188 20.89 -5.11 -11.63
N PRO A 189 21.32 -5.19 -12.92
CA PRO A 189 21.43 -4.03 -13.78
C PRO A 189 20.05 -3.36 -13.91
N GLY A 190 19.95 -2.09 -13.51
CA GLY A 190 18.73 -1.29 -13.73
C GLY A 190 17.78 -1.11 -12.55
N GLY A 191 18.18 -1.44 -11.32
CA GLY A 191 17.32 -1.34 -10.13
C GLY A 191 16.30 -2.48 -10.05
N ILE A 192 15.48 -2.50 -8.99
CA ILE A 192 14.38 -3.47 -8.88
C ILE A 192 13.28 -3.05 -9.85
N LYS A 193 13.39 -3.45 -11.10
CA LYS A 193 12.27 -3.39 -12.03
C LYS A 193 11.34 -4.57 -11.74
N CYS A 194 10.04 -4.38 -11.93
CA CYS A 194 9.04 -5.46 -11.80
C CYS A 194 9.42 -6.72 -12.61
N ASP A 195 10.20 -6.55 -13.66
CA ASP A 195 10.65 -7.61 -14.57
C ASP A 195 11.81 -8.46 -14.02
N ALA A 196 12.44 -8.04 -12.92
CA ALA A 196 13.62 -8.72 -12.37
C ALA A 196 13.27 -9.88 -11.42
N GLY A 197 12.04 -10.41 -11.46
CA GLY A 197 11.68 -11.62 -10.74
C GLY A 197 11.53 -11.47 -9.21
N TYR A 198 11.44 -10.25 -8.70
CA TYR A 198 11.10 -10.00 -7.30
C TYR A 198 9.59 -10.24 -7.11
N GLY A 199 9.19 -11.50 -7.19
CA GLY A 199 7.79 -11.91 -7.21
C GLY A 199 7.06 -11.53 -5.93
N ALA A 200 5.80 -11.15 -6.07
CA ALA A 200 4.87 -11.11 -4.95
C ALA A 200 3.78 -12.16 -5.18
N ALA A 201 3.40 -12.88 -4.14
CA ALA A 201 2.36 -13.90 -4.23
C ALA A 201 1.00 -13.33 -3.85
N THR A 202 -0.06 -13.76 -4.56
CA THR A 202 -1.43 -13.27 -4.36
C THR A 202 -1.90 -13.42 -2.91
N HIS A 203 -1.70 -14.59 -2.29
CA HIS A 203 -2.16 -14.83 -0.92
C HIS A 203 -1.54 -13.87 0.09
N LEU A 204 -0.28 -13.46 -0.12
CA LEU A 204 0.37 -12.48 0.73
C LEU A 204 -0.22 -11.07 0.51
N THR A 205 -0.28 -10.62 -0.75
CA THR A 205 -0.80 -9.29 -1.07
C THR A 205 -2.29 -9.15 -0.75
N ALA A 206 -3.06 -10.22 -0.88
CA ALA A 206 -4.46 -10.27 -0.47
C ALA A 206 -4.60 -10.13 1.05
N THR A 207 -3.78 -10.83 1.83
CA THR A 207 -3.78 -10.69 3.30
C THR A 207 -3.40 -9.29 3.72
N PHE A 208 -2.35 -8.67 3.13
CA PHE A 208 -2.05 -7.26 3.34
C PHE A 208 -3.27 -6.38 3.07
N GLY A 209 -3.92 -6.54 1.91
CA GLY A 209 -5.07 -5.75 1.52
C GLY A 209 -6.26 -5.91 2.47
N ASN A 210 -6.57 -7.13 2.89
CA ASN A 210 -7.66 -7.40 3.82
C ASN A 210 -7.40 -6.80 5.21
N LEU A 211 -6.17 -6.84 5.70
CA LEU A 211 -5.81 -6.21 6.97
C LEU A 211 -5.87 -4.67 6.89
N LEU A 212 -5.45 -4.08 5.78
CA LEU A 212 -5.62 -2.65 5.52
C LEU A 212 -7.11 -2.27 5.54
N ALA A 213 -7.95 -3.01 4.83
CA ALA A 213 -9.39 -2.79 4.80
C ALA A 213 -10.03 -2.94 6.19
N GLY A 214 -9.67 -3.96 6.94
CA GLY A 214 -10.19 -4.18 8.30
C GLY A 214 -9.85 -3.03 9.25
N TRP A 215 -8.67 -2.41 9.10
CA TRP A 215 -8.33 -1.24 9.89
C TRP A 215 -9.17 -0.02 9.48
N ILE A 216 -9.38 0.22 8.18
CA ILE A 216 -10.23 1.31 7.67
C ILE A 216 -11.66 1.16 8.20
N LEU A 217 -12.26 -0.03 8.10
CA LEU A 217 -13.62 -0.29 8.57
C LEU A 217 -13.77 0.02 10.06
N LYS A 218 -12.79 -0.35 10.90
CA LYS A 218 -12.78 0.01 12.32
C LYS A 218 -12.73 1.54 12.53
N LYS A 219 -12.04 2.29 11.66
CA LYS A 219 -11.98 3.75 11.76
C LYS A 219 -13.29 4.41 11.37
N ILE A 220 -13.91 3.97 10.29
CA ILE A 220 -15.23 4.46 9.85
C ILE A 220 -16.28 4.19 10.93
N GLN A 221 -16.34 2.96 11.45
CA GLN A 221 -17.27 2.59 12.52
C GLN A 221 -17.09 3.43 13.81
N ALA A 222 -15.84 3.77 14.15
CA ALA A 222 -15.56 4.59 15.33
C ALA A 222 -15.93 6.07 15.15
N ALA A 223 -15.99 6.55 13.90
CA ALA A 223 -16.41 7.92 13.57
C ALA A 223 -17.94 8.07 13.56
N ASP A 224 -18.66 6.98 13.30
CA ASP A 224 -20.13 6.92 13.31
C ASP A 224 -20.59 5.80 14.28
N PRO A 225 -20.50 6.03 15.60
CA PRO A 225 -20.96 5.04 16.56
C PRO A 225 -22.48 4.89 16.41
N ALA A 226 -22.92 3.64 16.18
CA ALA A 226 -24.34 3.31 16.14
C ALA A 226 -25.05 3.83 17.41
N PRO A 227 -26.28 4.33 17.29
CA PRO A 227 -27.05 4.88 18.39
C PRO A 227 -27.30 3.86 19.51
#